data_2b62cde7ddd43c6aa44386f3df288354
#
_entry.id   2b62cde7ddd43c6aa44386f3df288354
#
_cell.length_a   1.000
_cell.length_b   1.000
_cell.length_c   1.000
_cell.angle_alpha   90.00
_cell.angle_beta   90.00
_cell.angle_gamma   90.00
#
_symmetry.space_group_name_H-M   'P 1'
#
loop_
_entity.id
_entity.type
_entity.pdbx_description
1 polymer ?
#
loop_
_entity_poly.entity_id
_entity_poly.type
_entity_poly.pdbx_seq_one_letter_code
_entity_poly.pdbx_strand_id
1 'polypeptide(L)'
;MENYKCKSVGIVGSGIQGVCTGLQLIKKGIPVTIFDRHDPLSKEFKAASYGNAGHFSPYAVLQFNRPDVLYDVPKMLLSSYGPLALKWNYIPKMFNWFLYYLKNCNQKSMMHTAKNMHQILNLSNDAYEEIFQEIDTNGLVEKKGIIYIWTNKNLKSRKLEIKVRNELGIEQKLLTQKEVLDLEPNLQPVFDAGVIYESAMHARDPHGILKKIFKLFLNKGGKFIQSNVKNLEQINTDETIIRTESEDYKFEKTVVASGAFSKHLTDQLGENIPLDTERGYHVHFKEKDHLIKRPVIFLDRGFGMTPMNQGLRAVGTVELGGLKNPPSQKRIEYLIKCAKELLPDLGKHEDEWLGFRPTL
;
A
#
# COMPACT_ATOMS: atom_id res chain seq x y z
N MET A 1 18.71 27.90 21.34
CA MET A 1 17.58 27.73 20.43
C MET A 1 16.34 27.58 21.31
N GLU A 2 15.46 28.57 21.31
CA GLU A 2 14.17 28.46 21.98
C GLU A 2 13.44 27.25 21.45
N ASN A 3 12.85 26.44 22.33
CA ASN A 3 12.06 25.28 22.00
C ASN A 3 10.81 25.74 21.24
N TYR A 4 10.92 25.87 19.91
CA TYR A 4 9.77 26.16 19.04
C TYR A 4 8.73 25.06 19.20
N LYS A 5 7.59 25.38 19.78
CA LYS A 5 6.48 24.45 19.96
C LYS A 5 5.37 24.81 18.98
N CYS A 6 5.19 23.98 17.95
CA CYS A 6 4.10 24.13 17.00
C CYS A 6 2.75 24.21 17.72
N LYS A 7 1.92 25.23 17.38
CA LYS A 7 0.66 25.52 18.09
C LYS A 7 -0.52 24.71 17.58
N SER A 8 -0.54 24.36 16.30
CA SER A 8 -1.62 23.56 15.70
C SER A 8 -1.23 22.97 14.35
N VAL A 9 -1.74 21.77 14.07
CA VAL A 9 -1.54 21.09 12.78
C VAL A 9 -2.88 20.64 12.20
N GLY A 10 -3.13 21.03 10.94
CA GLY A 10 -4.20 20.46 10.11
C GLY A 10 -3.69 19.29 9.28
N ILE A 11 -4.39 18.17 9.24
CA ILE A 11 -4.03 17.02 8.40
C ILE A 11 -5.15 16.76 7.41
N VAL A 12 -4.83 16.72 6.11
CA VAL A 12 -5.79 16.40 5.06
C VAL A 12 -5.62 14.95 4.64
N GLY A 13 -6.61 14.12 4.99
CA GLY A 13 -6.64 12.68 4.75
C GLY A 13 -6.57 11.87 6.05
N SER A 14 -7.57 11.03 6.26
CA SER A 14 -7.70 10.13 7.43
C SER A 14 -7.34 8.67 7.10
N GLY A 15 -6.58 8.45 6.04
CA GLY A 15 -5.91 7.17 5.79
C GLY A 15 -4.88 6.86 6.87
N ILE A 16 -4.30 5.66 6.82
CA ILE A 16 -3.36 5.19 7.86
C ILE A 16 -2.20 6.18 8.12
N GLN A 17 -1.68 6.83 7.06
CA GLN A 17 -0.60 7.81 7.20
C GLN A 17 -1.06 9.05 7.97
N GLY A 18 -2.23 9.61 7.63
CA GLY A 18 -2.76 10.79 8.31
C GLY A 18 -3.08 10.53 9.77
N VAL A 19 -3.72 9.37 10.05
CA VAL A 19 -4.10 9.00 11.42
C VAL A 19 -2.88 8.70 12.29
N CYS A 20 -1.89 7.94 11.79
CA CYS A 20 -0.65 7.68 12.53
C CYS A 20 0.17 8.96 12.77
N THR A 21 0.26 9.83 11.76
CA THR A 21 0.93 11.15 11.92
C THR A 21 0.22 11.98 12.98
N GLY A 22 -1.12 12.06 12.91
CA GLY A 22 -1.92 12.79 13.88
C GLY A 22 -1.74 12.26 15.30
N LEU A 23 -1.75 10.93 15.47
CA LEU A 23 -1.53 10.28 16.75
C LEU A 23 -0.16 10.62 17.35
N GLN A 24 0.91 10.56 16.56
CA GLN A 24 2.26 10.88 17.01
C GLN A 24 2.43 12.37 17.38
N LEU A 25 1.77 13.26 16.65
CA LEU A 25 1.78 14.70 16.96
C LEU A 25 1.01 14.99 18.27
N ILE A 26 -0.16 14.39 18.47
CA ILE A 26 -0.93 14.53 19.71
C ILE A 26 -0.14 14.00 20.93
N LYS A 27 0.55 12.86 20.79
CA LYS A 27 1.43 12.31 21.84
C LYS A 27 2.55 13.29 22.23
N LYS A 28 3.00 14.12 21.28
CA LYS A 28 3.97 15.21 21.53
C LYS A 28 3.34 16.49 22.07
N GLY A 29 2.03 16.48 22.35
CA GLY A 29 1.29 17.64 22.88
C GLY A 29 0.99 18.72 21.85
N ILE A 30 0.98 18.38 20.56
CA ILE A 30 0.63 19.28 19.46
C ILE A 30 -0.85 19.08 19.13
N PRO A 31 -1.71 20.12 19.20
CA PRO A 31 -3.11 20.04 18.79
C PRO A 31 -3.24 19.69 17.30
N VAL A 32 -4.04 18.67 16.99
CA VAL A 32 -4.24 18.17 15.61
C VAL A 32 -5.72 18.09 15.27
N THR A 33 -6.06 18.55 14.06
CA THR A 33 -7.36 18.31 13.43
C THR A 33 -7.15 17.59 12.09
N ILE A 34 -7.82 16.44 11.91
CA ILE A 34 -7.81 15.67 10.67
C ILE A 34 -9.08 15.97 9.88
N PHE A 35 -8.93 16.18 8.56
CA PHE A 35 -10.02 16.42 7.60
C PHE A 35 -10.08 15.27 6.61
N ASP A 36 -11.26 14.73 6.38
CA ASP A 36 -11.53 13.79 5.28
C ASP A 36 -12.99 13.87 4.85
N ARG A 37 -13.27 13.55 3.61
CA ARG A 37 -14.63 13.48 3.06
C ARG A 37 -15.46 12.34 3.66
N HIS A 38 -14.80 11.29 4.18
CA HIS A 38 -15.44 10.12 4.78
C HIS A 38 -14.90 9.88 6.19
N ASP A 39 -15.79 9.57 7.12
CA ASP A 39 -15.41 9.13 8.46
C ASP A 39 -14.69 7.76 8.36
N PRO A 40 -13.47 7.61 8.91
CA PRO A 40 -12.79 6.31 8.98
C PRO A 40 -13.59 5.19 9.67
N LEU A 41 -14.52 5.53 10.54
CA LEU A 41 -15.39 4.56 11.24
C LEU A 41 -16.55 4.09 10.37
N SER A 42 -16.87 4.80 9.30
CA SER A 42 -18.02 4.51 8.43
C SER A 42 -17.76 3.35 7.47
N LYS A 43 -18.84 2.83 6.86
CA LYS A 43 -18.78 1.81 5.80
C LYS A 43 -18.42 2.40 4.43
N GLU A 44 -18.61 3.69 4.25
CA GLU A 44 -18.30 4.46 3.04
C GLU A 44 -16.81 4.71 2.88
N PHE A 45 -16.02 4.54 3.94
CA PHE A 45 -14.58 4.70 3.88
C PHE A 45 -13.92 3.61 3.01
N LYS A 46 -13.46 3.98 1.82
CA LYS A 46 -12.89 3.08 0.80
C LYS A 46 -11.47 3.49 0.37
N ALA A 47 -10.74 4.18 1.23
CA ALA A 47 -9.35 4.55 0.97
C ALA A 47 -8.42 3.34 0.75
N ALA A 48 -7.21 3.56 0.22
CA ALA A 48 -6.21 2.50 0.06
C ALA A 48 -5.93 1.74 1.37
N SER A 49 -6.05 2.39 2.52
CA SER A 49 -5.91 1.78 3.85
C SER A 49 -7.02 0.77 4.19
N TYR A 50 -8.18 0.83 3.52
CA TYR A 50 -9.27 -0.14 3.69
C TYR A 50 -8.98 -1.45 2.95
N GLY A 51 -8.56 -1.35 1.68
CA GLY A 51 -8.58 -2.47 0.75
C GLY A 51 -7.20 -2.99 0.34
N ASN A 52 -6.13 -2.62 1.05
CA ASN A 52 -4.79 -3.10 0.77
C ASN A 52 -4.60 -4.61 1.06
N ALA A 53 -3.42 -5.12 0.77
CA ALA A 53 -3.07 -6.53 0.99
C ALA A 53 -2.89 -6.92 2.46
N GLY A 54 -2.84 -5.95 3.38
CA GLY A 54 -2.64 -6.19 4.80
C GLY A 54 -1.22 -6.59 5.19
N HIS A 55 -0.23 -6.39 4.34
CA HIS A 55 1.15 -6.82 4.62
C HIS A 55 1.95 -5.73 5.32
N PHE A 56 2.63 -6.08 6.39
CA PHE A 56 3.71 -5.30 6.99
C PHE A 56 5.02 -5.82 6.41
N SER A 57 5.60 -5.07 5.47
CA SER A 57 6.65 -5.58 4.59
C SER A 57 7.93 -4.72 4.64
N PRO A 58 8.68 -4.73 5.76
CA PRO A 58 9.92 -3.95 5.87
C PRO A 58 11.00 -4.38 4.85
N TYR A 59 10.87 -5.56 4.29
CA TYR A 59 11.73 -6.12 3.25
C TYR A 59 11.36 -5.66 1.82
N ALA A 60 10.28 -4.89 1.63
CA ALA A 60 9.82 -4.45 0.31
C ALA A 60 10.60 -3.21 -0.19
N VAL A 61 11.91 -3.33 -0.27
CA VAL A 61 12.85 -2.25 -0.60
C VAL A 61 13.08 -2.04 -2.10
N LEU A 62 12.68 -3.00 -2.92
CA LEU A 62 12.87 -2.96 -4.37
C LEU A 62 11.62 -2.46 -5.09
N GLN A 63 11.81 -1.51 -5.99
CA GLN A 63 10.75 -0.93 -6.82
C GLN A 63 10.62 -1.66 -8.16
N PHE A 64 9.60 -1.27 -8.94
CA PHE A 64 9.39 -1.80 -10.30
C PHE A 64 10.29 -1.16 -11.36
N ASN A 65 10.84 0.05 -11.14
CA ASN A 65 11.73 0.74 -12.08
C ASN A 65 13.15 0.15 -12.09
N ARG A 66 13.25 -1.14 -12.30
CA ARG A 66 14.51 -1.89 -12.37
C ARG A 66 14.85 -2.25 -13.80
N PRO A 67 16.17 -2.31 -14.16
CA PRO A 67 16.59 -2.66 -15.51
C PRO A 67 16.09 -4.02 -16.00
N ASP A 68 15.99 -5.01 -15.09
CA ASP A 68 15.53 -6.36 -15.41
C ASP A 68 14.03 -6.43 -15.73
N VAL A 69 13.22 -5.56 -15.12
CA VAL A 69 11.76 -5.47 -15.35
C VAL A 69 11.45 -4.75 -16.65
N LEU A 70 12.28 -3.77 -17.05
CA LEU A 70 12.04 -2.94 -18.23
C LEU A 70 11.87 -3.76 -19.53
N TYR A 71 12.63 -4.85 -19.67
CA TYR A 71 12.52 -5.75 -20.83
C TYR A 71 11.20 -6.52 -20.89
N ASP A 72 10.55 -6.75 -19.75
CA ASP A 72 9.30 -7.49 -19.66
C ASP A 72 8.06 -6.59 -19.82
N VAL A 73 8.17 -5.28 -19.62
CA VAL A 73 7.07 -4.32 -19.69
C VAL A 73 6.29 -4.39 -21.02
N PRO A 74 6.91 -4.40 -22.21
CA PRO A 74 6.16 -4.50 -23.46
C PRO A 74 5.31 -5.78 -23.56
N LYS A 75 5.86 -6.91 -23.12
CA LYS A 75 5.14 -8.19 -23.08
C LYS A 75 3.98 -8.16 -22.08
N MET A 76 4.17 -7.55 -20.91
CA MET A 76 3.13 -7.39 -19.91
C MET A 76 1.97 -6.52 -20.42
N LEU A 77 2.27 -5.43 -21.14
CA LEU A 77 1.27 -4.50 -21.69
C LEU A 77 0.49 -5.09 -22.88
N LEU A 78 1.12 -5.95 -23.68
CA LEU A 78 0.45 -6.62 -24.81
C LEU A 78 -0.48 -7.76 -24.36
N SER A 79 -0.33 -8.24 -23.12
CA SER A 79 -1.20 -9.27 -22.56
C SER A 79 -2.45 -8.66 -21.96
N SER A 80 -3.61 -8.99 -22.53
CA SER A 80 -4.92 -8.61 -21.94
C SER A 80 -5.13 -9.21 -20.53
N TYR A 81 -4.40 -10.28 -20.22
CA TYR A 81 -4.43 -11.02 -18.96
C TYR A 81 -3.02 -11.06 -18.32
N GLY A 82 -2.43 -9.90 -18.13
CA GLY A 82 -1.12 -9.76 -17.47
C GLY A 82 -1.22 -8.98 -16.14
N PRO A 83 -0.15 -8.96 -15.32
CA PRO A 83 -0.13 -8.23 -14.05
C PRO A 83 -0.19 -6.71 -14.22
N LEU A 84 0.19 -6.18 -15.38
CA LEU A 84 0.22 -4.76 -15.70
C LEU A 84 -0.78 -4.43 -16.82
N ALA A 85 -1.54 -3.37 -16.65
CA ALA A 85 -2.43 -2.83 -17.67
C ALA A 85 -2.28 -1.32 -17.80
N LEU A 86 -2.57 -0.81 -18.99
CA LEU A 86 -2.49 0.61 -19.32
C LEU A 86 -3.78 1.05 -20.00
N LYS A 87 -4.35 2.15 -19.52
CA LYS A 87 -5.44 2.85 -20.22
C LYS A 87 -4.84 3.78 -21.26
N TRP A 88 -4.97 3.45 -22.53
CA TRP A 88 -4.34 4.16 -23.65
C TRP A 88 -4.69 5.66 -23.68
N ASN A 89 -5.92 6.03 -23.30
CA ASN A 89 -6.36 7.41 -23.19
C ASN A 89 -5.66 8.19 -22.06
N TYR A 90 -4.94 7.51 -21.17
CA TYR A 90 -4.24 8.13 -20.04
C TYR A 90 -2.75 8.37 -20.32
N ILE A 91 -2.17 7.74 -21.36
CA ILE A 91 -0.74 7.85 -21.70
C ILE A 91 -0.25 9.31 -21.82
N PRO A 92 -0.95 10.22 -22.53
CA PRO A 92 -0.45 11.58 -22.65
C PRO A 92 -0.26 12.29 -21.31
N LYS A 93 -1.11 11.98 -20.32
CA LYS A 93 -1.00 12.56 -18.96
C LYS A 93 0.14 12.01 -18.15
N MET A 94 0.57 10.77 -18.44
CA MET A 94 1.68 10.09 -17.75
C MET A 94 3.04 10.30 -18.44
N PHE A 95 3.10 11.05 -19.53
CA PHE A 95 4.34 11.15 -20.34
C PHE A 95 5.56 11.57 -19.51
N ASN A 96 5.43 12.63 -18.73
CA ASN A 96 6.50 13.10 -17.84
C ASN A 96 6.86 12.05 -16.77
N TRP A 97 5.88 11.39 -16.20
CA TRP A 97 6.10 10.30 -15.24
C TRP A 97 6.92 9.16 -15.87
N PHE A 98 6.59 8.75 -17.11
CA PHE A 98 7.35 7.73 -17.85
C PHE A 98 8.79 8.16 -18.11
N LEU A 99 9.04 9.42 -18.43
CA LEU A 99 10.41 9.92 -18.60
C LEU A 99 11.20 9.82 -17.29
N TYR A 100 10.63 10.20 -16.15
CA TYR A 100 11.26 10.02 -14.83
C TYR A 100 11.48 8.55 -14.50
N TYR A 101 10.51 7.69 -14.76
CA TYR A 101 10.61 6.26 -14.57
C TYR A 101 11.80 5.68 -15.36
N LEU A 102 11.88 5.96 -16.67
CA LEU A 102 12.97 5.48 -17.53
C LEU A 102 14.33 6.02 -17.09
N LYS A 103 14.45 7.30 -16.75
CA LYS A 103 15.67 7.92 -16.25
C LYS A 103 16.22 7.20 -15.02
N ASN A 104 15.33 6.73 -14.14
CA ASN A 104 15.68 6.05 -12.90
C ASN A 104 15.76 4.52 -13.04
N CYS A 105 15.49 3.97 -14.23
CA CYS A 105 15.53 2.54 -14.49
C CYS A 105 16.97 2.04 -14.72
N ASN A 106 17.84 2.22 -13.73
CA ASN A 106 19.25 1.82 -13.77
C ASN A 106 19.69 1.28 -12.40
N GLN A 107 20.78 0.50 -12.39
CA GLN A 107 21.28 -0.18 -11.20
C GLN A 107 21.66 0.79 -10.07
N LYS A 108 22.26 1.96 -10.41
CA LYS A 108 22.68 2.97 -9.43
C LYS A 108 21.46 3.54 -8.69
N SER A 109 20.43 3.97 -9.43
CA SER A 109 19.18 4.48 -8.85
C SER A 109 18.45 3.41 -8.05
N MET A 110 18.36 2.18 -8.56
CA MET A 110 17.79 1.04 -7.86
C MET A 110 18.44 0.82 -6.49
N MET A 111 19.78 0.72 -6.43
CA MET A 111 20.49 0.50 -5.17
C MET A 111 20.39 1.70 -4.22
N HIS A 112 20.46 2.93 -4.75
CA HIS A 112 20.28 4.14 -3.95
C HIS A 112 18.92 4.13 -3.27
N THR A 113 17.85 3.88 -4.02
CA THR A 113 16.50 3.86 -3.47
C THR A 113 16.28 2.67 -2.52
N ALA A 114 16.81 1.48 -2.85
CA ALA A 114 16.70 0.32 -1.96
C ALA A 114 17.33 0.59 -0.58
N LYS A 115 18.52 1.22 -0.54
CA LYS A 115 19.18 1.61 0.71
C LYS A 115 18.36 2.61 1.53
N ASN A 116 17.86 3.68 0.90
CA ASN A 116 17.08 4.69 1.59
C ASN A 116 15.73 4.14 2.06
N MET A 117 15.06 3.34 1.24
CA MET A 117 13.81 2.66 1.63
C MET A 117 14.04 1.71 2.80
N HIS A 118 15.15 0.97 2.81
CA HIS A 118 15.49 0.08 3.92
C HIS A 118 15.62 0.84 5.24
N GLN A 119 16.29 2.00 5.25
CA GLN A 119 16.44 2.82 6.46
C GLN A 119 15.09 3.24 7.05
N ILE A 120 14.12 3.57 6.20
CA ILE A 120 12.77 3.97 6.64
C ILE A 120 11.93 2.76 7.02
N LEU A 121 11.90 1.73 6.18
CA LEU A 121 11.04 0.56 6.38
C LEU A 121 11.48 -0.31 7.55
N ASN A 122 12.78 -0.34 7.85
CA ASN A 122 13.30 -1.08 9.00
C ASN A 122 12.75 -0.57 10.35
N LEU A 123 12.32 0.70 10.40
CA LEU A 123 11.69 1.29 11.60
C LEU A 123 10.19 1.00 11.68
N SER A 124 9.58 0.47 10.62
CA SER A 124 8.12 0.38 10.53
C SER A 124 7.51 -0.62 11.51
N ASN A 125 8.16 -1.77 11.71
CA ASN A 125 7.64 -2.78 12.63
C ASN A 125 7.63 -2.26 14.06
N ASP A 126 8.73 -1.65 14.53
CA ASP A 126 8.84 -1.09 15.88
C ASP A 126 7.82 0.04 16.09
N ALA A 127 7.65 0.90 15.09
CA ALA A 127 6.65 1.97 15.14
C ALA A 127 5.20 1.44 15.23
N TYR A 128 4.88 0.34 14.54
CA TYR A 128 3.58 -0.32 14.69
C TYR A 128 3.43 -1.04 16.02
N GLU A 129 4.47 -1.73 16.50
CA GLU A 129 4.43 -2.40 17.81
C GLU A 129 4.16 -1.38 18.94
N GLU A 130 4.79 -0.19 18.90
CA GLU A 130 4.50 0.88 19.84
C GLU A 130 3.01 1.27 19.86
N ILE A 131 2.38 1.39 18.67
CA ILE A 131 0.96 1.71 18.56
C ILE A 131 0.11 0.51 19.04
N PHE A 132 0.50 -0.72 18.70
CA PHE A 132 -0.22 -1.94 19.05
C PHE A 132 -0.26 -2.21 20.55
N GLN A 133 0.71 -1.70 21.32
CA GLN A 133 0.65 -1.74 22.79
C GLN A 133 -0.48 -0.89 23.39
N GLU A 134 -0.98 0.11 22.64
CA GLU A 134 -2.04 1.03 23.10
C GLU A 134 -3.44 0.65 22.57
N ILE A 135 -3.55 -0.34 21.69
CA ILE A 135 -4.81 -0.81 21.12
C ILE A 135 -4.94 -2.32 21.25
N ASP A 136 -6.17 -2.81 21.37
CA ASP A 136 -6.41 -4.25 21.27
C ASP A 136 -6.31 -4.71 19.82
N THR A 137 -5.30 -5.53 19.51
CA THR A 137 -5.02 -6.10 18.18
C THR A 137 -5.46 -7.55 18.03
N ASN A 138 -6.16 -8.13 19.03
CA ASN A 138 -6.64 -9.51 18.97
C ASN A 138 -7.49 -9.76 17.72
N GLY A 139 -7.13 -10.78 16.95
CA GLY A 139 -7.77 -11.12 15.69
C GLY A 139 -7.57 -10.11 14.55
N LEU A 140 -6.74 -9.07 14.73
CA LEU A 140 -6.46 -8.07 13.69
C LEU A 140 -5.09 -8.22 13.04
N VAL A 141 -4.11 -8.79 13.76
CA VAL A 141 -2.73 -8.94 13.29
C VAL A 141 -2.24 -10.35 13.57
N GLU A 142 -1.54 -10.94 12.62
CA GLU A 142 -0.85 -12.22 12.77
C GLU A 142 0.63 -12.12 12.39
N LYS A 143 1.49 -12.79 13.16
CA LYS A 143 2.95 -12.85 12.98
C LYS A 143 3.34 -14.25 12.49
N LYS A 144 2.93 -14.61 11.28
CA LYS A 144 3.16 -15.94 10.69
C LYS A 144 4.12 -15.93 9.50
N GLY A 145 4.75 -14.80 9.25
CA GLY A 145 5.56 -14.59 8.05
C GLY A 145 4.72 -14.41 6.79
N ILE A 146 5.40 -14.13 5.69
CA ILE A 146 4.82 -13.97 4.34
C ILE A 146 5.65 -14.75 3.35
N ILE A 147 5.01 -15.51 2.45
CA ILE A 147 5.68 -16.31 1.43
C ILE A 147 5.54 -15.63 0.07
N TYR A 148 6.64 -15.52 -0.66
CA TYR A 148 6.67 -15.17 -2.08
C TYR A 148 7.01 -16.40 -2.89
N ILE A 149 6.26 -16.68 -3.95
CA ILE A 149 6.46 -17.80 -4.85
C ILE A 149 6.67 -17.30 -6.27
N TRP A 150 7.40 -18.08 -7.10
CA TRP A 150 7.65 -17.78 -8.51
C TRP A 150 7.91 -19.03 -9.32
N THR A 151 7.86 -18.88 -10.66
CA THR A 151 8.33 -19.87 -11.62
C THR A 151 9.76 -19.58 -12.05
N ASN A 152 10.49 -20.57 -12.49
CA ASN A 152 11.89 -20.42 -12.94
C ASN A 152 12.07 -19.55 -14.21
N LYS A 153 10.97 -19.13 -14.83
CA LYS A 153 11.01 -18.24 -16.02
C LYS A 153 11.74 -16.92 -15.79
N ASN A 154 11.70 -16.39 -14.55
CA ASN A 154 12.30 -15.11 -14.17
C ASN A 154 13.43 -15.27 -13.14
N LEU A 155 14.17 -16.39 -13.19
CA LEU A 155 15.19 -16.73 -12.19
C LEU A 155 16.28 -15.65 -12.05
N LYS A 156 16.66 -14.98 -13.14
CA LYS A 156 17.68 -13.90 -13.10
C LYS A 156 17.21 -12.72 -12.25
N SER A 157 15.96 -12.30 -12.43
CA SER A 157 15.35 -11.23 -11.64
C SER A 157 15.25 -11.62 -10.16
N ARG A 158 14.84 -12.86 -9.87
CA ARG A 158 14.76 -13.38 -8.48
C ARG A 158 16.13 -13.42 -7.79
N LYS A 159 17.18 -13.86 -8.49
CA LYS A 159 18.56 -13.84 -7.95
C LYS A 159 19.02 -12.42 -7.63
N LEU A 160 18.69 -11.44 -8.44
CA LEU A 160 19.01 -10.03 -8.17
C LEU A 160 18.28 -9.53 -6.90
N GLU A 161 17.00 -9.81 -6.77
CA GLU A 161 16.21 -9.42 -5.59
C GLU A 161 16.75 -10.03 -4.30
N ILE A 162 17.07 -11.33 -4.33
CA ILE A 162 17.64 -12.05 -3.19
C ILE A 162 19.01 -11.43 -2.81
N LYS A 163 19.86 -11.18 -3.81
CA LYS A 163 21.17 -10.57 -3.60
C LYS A 163 21.08 -9.21 -2.94
N VAL A 164 20.23 -8.32 -3.47
CA VAL A 164 20.07 -6.96 -2.90
C VAL A 164 19.57 -7.01 -1.46
N ARG A 165 18.61 -7.89 -1.12
CA ARG A 165 18.13 -8.03 0.25
C ARG A 165 19.21 -8.57 1.19
N ASN A 166 20.02 -9.54 0.74
CA ASN A 166 21.16 -10.03 1.51
C ASN A 166 22.21 -8.93 1.77
N GLU A 167 22.50 -8.09 0.75
CA GLU A 167 23.43 -6.96 0.90
C GLU A 167 22.91 -5.90 1.90
N LEU A 168 21.60 -5.80 2.08
CA LEU A 168 20.96 -4.92 3.05
C LEU A 168 20.74 -5.57 4.43
N GLY A 169 21.16 -6.82 4.62
CA GLY A 169 20.97 -7.54 5.89
C GLY A 169 19.51 -7.94 6.17
N ILE A 170 18.67 -7.99 5.14
CA ILE A 170 17.26 -8.40 5.27
C ILE A 170 17.19 -9.93 5.35
N GLU A 171 16.69 -10.43 6.48
CA GLU A 171 16.50 -11.85 6.70
C GLU A 171 15.46 -12.44 5.75
N GLN A 172 15.86 -13.51 5.05
CA GLN A 172 15.00 -14.23 4.12
C GLN A 172 15.45 -15.69 4.02
N LYS A 173 14.50 -16.62 3.94
CA LYS A 173 14.78 -18.04 3.79
C LYS A 173 14.22 -18.52 2.45
N LEU A 174 15.11 -19.03 1.59
CA LEU A 174 14.70 -19.64 0.32
C LEU A 174 14.02 -20.97 0.59
N LEU A 175 12.99 -21.28 -0.20
CA LEU A 175 12.18 -22.47 -0.09
C LEU A 175 12.12 -23.18 -1.46
N THR A 176 12.26 -24.48 -1.44
CA THR A 176 11.88 -25.36 -2.53
C THR A 176 10.35 -25.39 -2.66
N GLN A 177 9.83 -25.86 -3.80
CA GLN A 177 8.38 -26.07 -4.00
C GLN A 177 7.81 -26.94 -2.87
N LYS A 178 8.51 -28.03 -2.53
CA LYS A 178 8.06 -28.96 -1.48
C LYS A 178 7.95 -28.25 -0.13
N GLU A 179 8.96 -27.46 0.29
CA GLU A 179 8.92 -26.74 1.56
C GLU A 179 7.80 -25.71 1.60
N VAL A 180 7.48 -25.06 0.47
CA VAL A 180 6.31 -24.17 0.39
C VAL A 180 5.01 -24.97 0.59
N LEU A 181 4.87 -26.13 -0.06
CA LEU A 181 3.70 -26.99 0.09
C LEU A 181 3.57 -27.61 1.49
N ASP A 182 4.69 -27.90 2.16
CA ASP A 182 4.68 -28.33 3.57
C ASP A 182 4.16 -27.23 4.51
N LEU A 183 4.44 -25.96 4.19
CA LEU A 183 3.93 -24.79 4.94
C LEU A 183 2.46 -24.48 4.60
N GLU A 184 2.07 -24.59 3.33
CA GLU A 184 0.76 -24.23 2.77
C GLU A 184 0.24 -25.38 1.89
N PRO A 185 -0.28 -26.47 2.49
CA PRO A 185 -0.55 -27.73 1.80
C PRO A 185 -1.73 -27.68 0.81
N ASN A 186 -2.56 -26.65 0.89
CA ASN A 186 -3.71 -26.50 -0.03
C ASN A 186 -3.33 -25.82 -1.36
N LEU A 187 -2.10 -25.31 -1.50
CA LEU A 187 -1.66 -24.69 -2.73
C LEU A 187 -1.42 -25.73 -3.84
N GLN A 188 -1.82 -25.40 -5.06
CA GLN A 188 -1.42 -26.17 -6.23
C GLN A 188 0.06 -25.93 -6.58
N PRO A 189 0.81 -26.95 -7.04
CA PRO A 189 2.24 -26.86 -7.36
C PRO A 189 2.51 -26.16 -8.71
N VAL A 190 1.91 -24.99 -8.93
CA VAL A 190 2.03 -24.20 -10.18
C VAL A 190 3.16 -23.17 -10.14
N PHE A 191 4.08 -23.32 -9.22
CA PHE A 191 5.29 -22.54 -9.00
C PHE A 191 6.49 -23.46 -8.81
N ASP A 192 7.72 -22.94 -8.86
CA ASP A 192 8.94 -23.77 -8.76
C ASP A 192 9.71 -23.57 -7.45
N ALA A 193 9.64 -22.38 -6.88
CA ALA A 193 10.36 -22.05 -5.65
C ALA A 193 9.70 -20.88 -4.92
N GLY A 194 10.19 -20.58 -3.73
CA GLY A 194 9.71 -19.46 -2.92
C GLY A 194 10.77 -18.87 -2.00
N VAL A 195 10.37 -17.83 -1.29
CA VAL A 195 11.10 -17.23 -0.17
C VAL A 195 10.10 -16.87 0.92
N ILE A 196 10.46 -17.13 2.17
CA ILE A 196 9.69 -16.68 3.32
C ILE A 196 10.43 -15.59 4.07
N TYR A 197 9.66 -14.58 4.51
CA TYR A 197 10.07 -13.53 5.45
C TYR A 197 9.39 -13.83 6.79
N GLU A 198 10.08 -14.58 7.66
CA GLU A 198 9.48 -15.11 8.90
C GLU A 198 9.11 -14.01 9.90
N SER A 199 9.88 -12.91 9.94
CA SER A 199 9.61 -11.74 10.80
C SER A 199 8.45 -10.86 10.32
N ALA A 200 7.89 -11.14 9.15
CA ALA A 200 6.78 -10.35 8.60
C ALA A 200 5.46 -10.62 9.33
N MET A 201 4.65 -9.58 9.43
CA MET A 201 3.28 -9.66 9.96
C MET A 201 2.26 -9.35 8.87
N HIS A 202 1.02 -9.74 9.12
CA HIS A 202 -0.08 -9.30 8.27
C HIS A 202 -1.32 -8.92 9.07
N ALA A 203 -2.08 -7.98 8.53
CA ALA A 203 -3.38 -7.59 9.05
C ALA A 203 -4.46 -8.55 8.55
N ARG A 204 -5.24 -9.08 9.46
CA ARG A 204 -6.48 -9.81 9.14
C ARG A 204 -7.66 -8.87 8.87
N ASP A 205 -7.56 -7.63 9.35
CA ASP A 205 -8.51 -6.55 9.05
C ASP A 205 -7.78 -5.19 9.05
N PRO A 206 -7.25 -4.75 7.88
CA PRO A 206 -6.58 -3.44 7.79
C PRO A 206 -7.46 -2.26 8.20
N HIS A 207 -8.76 -2.30 7.88
CA HIS A 207 -9.70 -1.26 8.26
C HIS A 207 -9.98 -1.27 9.77
N GLY A 208 -10.07 -2.45 10.37
CA GLY A 208 -10.21 -2.62 11.81
C GLY A 208 -9.04 -2.02 12.58
N ILE A 209 -7.80 -2.22 12.10
CA ILE A 209 -6.60 -1.59 12.67
C ILE A 209 -6.71 -0.06 12.57
N LEU A 210 -7.02 0.47 11.38
CA LEU A 210 -7.19 1.91 11.19
C LEU A 210 -8.23 2.49 12.14
N LYS A 211 -9.39 1.84 12.29
CA LYS A 211 -10.45 2.26 13.21
C LYS A 211 -9.99 2.32 14.68
N LYS A 212 -9.18 1.34 15.11
CA LYS A 212 -8.64 1.31 16.47
C LYS A 212 -7.66 2.46 16.69
N ILE A 213 -6.74 2.70 15.75
CA ILE A 213 -5.77 3.81 15.81
C ILE A 213 -6.50 5.16 15.76
N PHE A 214 -7.51 5.30 14.91
CA PHE A 214 -8.30 6.53 14.82
C PHE A 214 -9.07 6.83 16.13
N LYS A 215 -9.67 5.81 16.74
CA LYS A 215 -10.30 5.96 18.05
C LYS A 215 -9.29 6.36 19.14
N LEU A 216 -8.09 5.78 19.13
CA LEU A 216 -7.02 6.17 20.03
C LEU A 216 -6.62 7.65 19.83
N PHE A 217 -6.49 8.09 18.57
CA PHE A 217 -6.23 9.49 18.23
C PHE A 217 -7.30 10.43 18.82
N LEU A 218 -8.59 10.12 18.65
CA LEU A 218 -9.69 10.91 19.21
C LEU A 218 -9.66 10.92 20.74
N ASN A 219 -9.45 9.78 21.37
CA ASN A 219 -9.37 9.62 22.83
C ASN A 219 -8.21 10.42 23.44
N LYS A 220 -7.13 10.63 22.71
CA LYS A 220 -6.00 11.48 23.12
C LYS A 220 -6.22 12.97 22.85
N GLY A 221 -7.42 13.38 22.42
CA GLY A 221 -7.80 14.79 22.20
C GLY A 221 -7.61 15.28 20.75
N GLY A 222 -7.33 14.39 19.81
CA GLY A 222 -7.37 14.72 18.39
C GLY A 222 -8.78 15.08 17.92
N LYS A 223 -8.88 15.97 16.94
CA LYS A 223 -10.16 16.39 16.34
C LYS A 223 -10.31 15.84 14.94
N PHE A 224 -11.54 15.51 14.56
CA PHE A 224 -11.88 15.09 13.20
C PHE A 224 -13.01 15.95 12.66
N ILE A 225 -12.86 16.40 11.42
CA ILE A 225 -13.89 17.15 10.69
C ILE A 225 -14.14 16.38 9.38
N GLN A 226 -15.37 15.86 9.27
CA GLN A 226 -15.81 15.25 8.02
C GLN A 226 -16.16 16.34 7.03
N SER A 227 -15.22 16.67 6.16
CA SER A 227 -15.41 17.64 5.10
C SER A 227 -14.45 17.39 3.95
N ASN A 228 -14.89 17.73 2.74
CA ASN A 228 -14.03 17.67 1.56
C ASN A 228 -13.18 18.93 1.47
N VAL A 229 -11.88 18.77 1.56
CA VAL A 229 -10.92 19.87 1.38
C VAL A 229 -10.80 20.20 -0.10
N LYS A 230 -11.08 21.45 -0.44
CA LYS A 230 -11.05 21.96 -1.82
C LYS A 230 -9.74 22.64 -2.18
N ASN A 231 -9.18 23.38 -1.23
CA ASN A 231 -7.99 24.19 -1.46
C ASN A 231 -7.13 24.27 -0.21
N LEU A 232 -5.82 24.44 -0.43
CA LEU A 232 -4.84 24.80 0.56
C LEU A 232 -4.18 26.11 0.17
N GLU A 233 -3.99 26.99 1.14
CA GLU A 233 -3.31 28.27 0.95
C GLU A 233 -2.26 28.45 2.03
N GLN A 234 -1.04 28.73 1.62
CA GLN A 234 0.03 29.13 2.53
C GLN A 234 0.07 30.67 2.59
N ILE A 235 -0.26 31.23 3.73
CA ILE A 235 -0.26 32.68 3.94
C ILE A 235 1.17 33.16 4.21
N ASN A 236 1.88 32.44 5.07
CA ASN A 236 3.28 32.69 5.41
C ASN A 236 3.93 31.41 5.97
N THR A 237 5.12 31.50 6.53
CA THR A 237 5.85 30.35 7.10
C THR A 237 5.13 29.68 8.27
N ASP A 238 4.24 30.39 8.96
CA ASP A 238 3.62 29.98 10.22
C ASP A 238 2.10 30.00 10.17
N GLU A 239 1.50 30.18 9.00
CA GLU A 239 0.06 30.16 8.81
C GLU A 239 -0.33 29.53 7.49
N THR A 240 -1.18 28.49 7.57
CA THR A 240 -1.82 27.82 6.43
C THR A 240 -3.32 27.81 6.61
N ILE A 241 -4.07 27.90 5.51
CA ILE A 241 -5.53 27.80 5.49
C ILE A 241 -5.93 26.53 4.77
N ILE A 242 -6.77 25.73 5.42
CA ILE A 242 -7.48 24.60 4.82
C ILE A 242 -8.91 25.07 4.47
N ARG A 243 -9.22 25.16 3.18
CA ARG A 243 -10.54 25.54 2.69
C ARG A 243 -11.37 24.30 2.41
N THR A 244 -12.49 24.18 3.10
CA THR A 244 -13.45 23.09 2.91
C THR A 244 -14.68 23.55 2.11
N GLU A 245 -15.68 22.69 1.99
CA GLU A 245 -16.96 23.06 1.37
C GLU A 245 -17.79 24.02 2.24
N SER A 246 -17.60 23.99 3.56
CA SER A 246 -18.42 24.75 4.53
C SER A 246 -17.70 25.93 5.12
N GLU A 247 -16.44 25.80 5.48
CA GLU A 247 -15.67 26.83 6.21
C GLU A 247 -14.19 26.72 5.98
N ASP A 248 -13.45 27.78 6.36
CA ASP A 248 -12.01 27.88 6.30
C ASP A 248 -11.41 27.68 7.69
N TYR A 249 -10.32 26.91 7.76
CA TYR A 249 -9.63 26.59 9.01
C TYR A 249 -8.16 27.03 8.94
N LYS A 250 -7.71 27.70 9.97
CA LYS A 250 -6.33 28.18 10.09
C LYS A 250 -5.49 27.28 10.97
N PHE A 251 -4.30 26.94 10.49
CA PHE A 251 -3.31 26.14 11.21
C PHE A 251 -1.93 26.75 11.04
N GLU A 252 -1.05 26.46 12.01
CA GLU A 252 0.35 26.85 11.86
C GLU A 252 1.05 26.00 10.81
N LYS A 253 0.73 24.70 10.75
CA LYS A 253 1.27 23.78 9.74
C LYS A 253 0.16 22.89 9.19
N THR A 254 0.32 22.49 7.95
CA THR A 254 -0.59 21.53 7.29
C THR A 254 0.18 20.33 6.75
N VAL A 255 -0.37 19.13 6.98
CA VAL A 255 0.12 17.87 6.42
C VAL A 255 -0.86 17.38 5.35
N VAL A 256 -0.37 17.14 4.14
CA VAL A 256 -1.15 16.52 3.07
C VAL A 256 -0.91 15.02 3.08
N ALA A 257 -1.92 14.26 3.52
CA ALA A 257 -1.90 12.80 3.66
C ALA A 257 -3.03 12.12 2.86
N SER A 258 -3.45 12.75 1.74
CA SER A 258 -4.62 12.34 0.94
C SER A 258 -4.31 11.22 -0.08
N GLY A 259 -3.19 10.49 0.10
CA GLY A 259 -2.79 9.39 -0.78
C GLY A 259 -2.65 9.85 -2.23
N ALA A 260 -3.24 9.13 -3.18
CA ALA A 260 -3.17 9.45 -4.60
C ALA A 260 -3.87 10.79 -4.98
N PHE A 261 -4.66 11.36 -4.07
CA PHE A 261 -5.32 12.67 -4.28
C PHE A 261 -4.45 13.84 -3.81
N SER A 262 -3.28 13.60 -3.19
CA SER A 262 -2.40 14.64 -2.65
C SER A 262 -1.91 15.61 -3.71
N LYS A 263 -1.61 15.11 -4.93
CA LYS A 263 -1.12 15.95 -6.03
C LYS A 263 -2.02 17.15 -6.33
N HIS A 264 -3.33 16.97 -6.31
CA HIS A 264 -4.26 18.07 -6.56
C HIS A 264 -4.12 19.21 -5.55
N LEU A 265 -3.80 18.89 -4.30
CA LEU A 265 -3.63 19.88 -3.24
C LEU A 265 -2.23 20.52 -3.27
N THR A 266 -1.19 19.73 -3.56
CA THR A 266 0.18 20.24 -3.63
C THR A 266 0.43 21.12 -4.86
N ASP A 267 -0.20 20.81 -6.01
CA ASP A 267 -0.13 21.65 -7.21
C ASP A 267 -0.67 23.08 -6.94
N GLN A 268 -1.65 23.26 -6.04
CA GLN A 268 -2.20 24.56 -5.65
C GLN A 268 -1.20 25.41 -4.83
N LEU A 269 -0.27 24.74 -4.15
CA LEU A 269 0.82 25.37 -3.39
C LEU A 269 2.06 25.66 -4.26
N GLY A 270 2.01 25.38 -5.56
CA GLY A 270 3.14 25.50 -6.48
C GLY A 270 4.13 24.33 -6.41
N GLU A 271 3.83 23.28 -5.62
CA GLU A 271 4.68 22.11 -5.45
C GLU A 271 4.32 21.03 -6.48
N ASN A 272 5.16 20.90 -7.50
CA ASN A 272 4.95 19.90 -8.56
C ASN A 272 5.57 18.55 -8.20
N ILE A 273 4.81 17.72 -7.50
CA ILE A 273 5.21 16.36 -7.14
C ILE A 273 4.86 15.41 -8.31
N PRO A 274 5.77 14.55 -8.80
CA PRO A 274 5.49 13.60 -9.87
C PRO A 274 4.67 12.40 -9.37
N LEU A 275 3.61 12.67 -8.61
CA LEU A 275 2.71 11.69 -8.04
C LEU A 275 1.63 11.30 -9.05
N ASP A 276 1.46 10.02 -9.25
CA ASP A 276 0.35 9.42 -9.99
C ASP A 276 -0.26 8.27 -9.18
N THR A 277 -1.11 7.46 -9.79
CA THR A 277 -1.73 6.33 -9.14
C THR A 277 -1.57 5.03 -9.92
N GLU A 278 -1.14 3.99 -9.21
CA GLU A 278 -1.30 2.62 -9.63
C GLU A 278 -2.62 2.07 -9.07
N ARG A 279 -3.55 1.79 -9.97
CA ARG A 279 -4.85 1.20 -9.62
C ARG A 279 -4.66 -0.28 -9.31
N GLY A 280 -4.99 -0.67 -8.10
CA GLY A 280 -4.96 -2.06 -7.64
C GLY A 280 -6.36 -2.57 -7.36
N TYR A 281 -6.55 -3.88 -7.49
CA TYR A 281 -7.85 -4.52 -7.29
C TYR A 281 -7.76 -5.58 -6.22
N HIS A 282 -8.86 -5.84 -5.53
CA HIS A 282 -9.02 -7.07 -4.78
C HIS A 282 -10.41 -7.69 -4.96
N VAL A 283 -10.46 -8.98 -4.71
CA VAL A 283 -11.70 -9.76 -4.56
C VAL A 283 -11.65 -10.56 -3.27
N HIS A 284 -12.81 -10.80 -2.65
CA HIS A 284 -12.93 -11.65 -1.47
C HIS A 284 -13.62 -12.97 -1.79
N PHE A 285 -13.11 -14.06 -1.20
CA PHE A 285 -13.73 -15.37 -1.14
C PHE A 285 -14.12 -15.63 0.32
N LYS A 286 -15.41 -15.49 0.61
CA LYS A 286 -15.94 -15.61 1.96
C LYS A 286 -15.66 -16.98 2.58
N GLU A 287 -15.39 -17.00 3.90
CA GLU A 287 -15.15 -18.23 4.66
C GLU A 287 -14.02 -19.12 4.11
N LYS A 288 -13.10 -18.55 3.31
CA LYS A 288 -11.98 -19.27 2.70
C LYS A 288 -10.60 -18.91 3.30
N ASP A 289 -10.59 -18.11 4.37
CA ASP A 289 -9.36 -17.69 5.07
C ASP A 289 -8.55 -18.88 5.63
N HIS A 290 -9.23 -19.99 5.98
CA HIS A 290 -8.62 -21.21 6.49
C HIS A 290 -7.80 -21.97 5.45
N LEU A 291 -7.93 -21.67 4.14
CA LEU A 291 -7.23 -22.37 3.07
C LEU A 291 -5.73 -22.09 3.06
N ILE A 292 -5.29 -20.93 3.57
CA ILE A 292 -3.87 -20.62 3.77
C ILE A 292 -3.66 -20.07 5.17
N LYS A 293 -2.47 -20.31 5.74
CA LYS A 293 -2.12 -19.90 7.11
C LYS A 293 -1.51 -18.51 7.17
N ARG A 294 -0.95 -18.04 6.06
CA ARG A 294 -0.23 -16.76 5.90
C ARG A 294 -0.38 -16.20 4.50
N PRO A 295 -0.05 -14.92 4.26
CA PRO A 295 -0.07 -14.37 2.91
C PRO A 295 0.88 -15.10 1.97
N VAL A 296 0.40 -15.36 0.74
CA VAL A 296 1.18 -15.94 -0.35
C VAL A 296 1.12 -15.01 -1.55
N ILE A 297 2.28 -14.55 -2.03
CA ILE A 297 2.41 -13.63 -3.17
C ILE A 297 3.03 -14.36 -4.35
N PHE A 298 2.33 -14.41 -5.48
CA PHE A 298 2.83 -15.00 -6.71
C PHE A 298 3.42 -13.90 -7.59
N LEU A 299 4.74 -13.77 -7.54
CA LEU A 299 5.46 -12.65 -8.16
C LEU A 299 5.25 -12.54 -9.67
N ASP A 300 5.33 -13.66 -10.41
CA ASP A 300 5.20 -13.65 -11.87
C ASP A 300 3.78 -13.33 -12.35
N ARG A 301 2.80 -13.49 -11.48
CA ARG A 301 1.39 -13.18 -11.73
C ARG A 301 0.98 -11.80 -11.19
N GLY A 302 1.84 -11.14 -10.39
CA GLY A 302 1.59 -9.83 -9.80
C GLY A 302 0.36 -9.79 -8.90
N PHE A 303 0.10 -10.86 -8.15
CA PHE A 303 -0.99 -10.92 -7.18
C PHE A 303 -0.57 -11.68 -5.91
N GLY A 304 -1.33 -11.48 -4.85
CA GLY A 304 -1.18 -12.23 -3.62
C GLY A 304 -2.52 -12.59 -3.02
N MET A 305 -2.51 -13.53 -2.11
CA MET A 305 -3.66 -13.93 -1.30
C MET A 305 -3.33 -13.76 0.17
N THR A 306 -4.26 -13.21 0.92
CA THR A 306 -4.12 -12.96 2.36
C THR A 306 -5.35 -13.48 3.09
N PRO A 307 -5.16 -14.31 4.15
CA PRO A 307 -6.27 -14.70 5.02
C PRO A 307 -6.73 -13.49 5.84
N MET A 308 -7.99 -13.09 5.64
CA MET A 308 -8.63 -11.96 6.32
C MET A 308 -9.78 -12.46 7.20
N ASN A 309 -10.23 -11.65 8.16
CA ASN A 309 -11.39 -11.99 9.00
C ASN A 309 -12.68 -12.18 8.20
N GLN A 310 -12.78 -11.57 7.02
CA GLN A 310 -13.94 -11.66 6.13
C GLN A 310 -13.83 -12.82 5.11
N GLY A 311 -12.75 -13.59 5.15
CA GLY A 311 -12.45 -14.65 4.19
C GLY A 311 -11.07 -14.48 3.57
N LEU A 312 -10.84 -15.06 2.40
CA LEU A 312 -9.57 -14.95 1.68
C LEU A 312 -9.62 -13.78 0.70
N ARG A 313 -8.69 -12.84 0.82
CA ARG A 313 -8.54 -11.72 -0.10
C ARG A 313 -7.50 -12.05 -1.17
N ALA A 314 -7.91 -12.11 -2.44
CA ALA A 314 -6.98 -12.05 -3.56
C ALA A 314 -6.80 -10.60 -4.00
N VAL A 315 -5.57 -10.11 -4.01
CA VAL A 315 -5.24 -8.70 -4.25
C VAL A 315 -4.05 -8.57 -5.17
N GLY A 316 -4.06 -7.59 -6.05
CA GLY A 316 -2.91 -7.39 -6.93
C GLY A 316 -3.22 -6.56 -8.14
N THR A 317 -2.49 -6.86 -9.20
CA THR A 317 -2.47 -6.15 -10.47
C THR A 317 -2.07 -4.68 -10.36
N VAL A 318 -1.56 -4.13 -11.44
CA VAL A 318 -1.28 -2.72 -11.59
C VAL A 318 -1.99 -2.24 -12.86
N GLU A 319 -2.85 -1.25 -12.73
CA GLU A 319 -3.45 -0.57 -13.88
C GLU A 319 -3.08 0.90 -13.84
N LEU A 320 -2.38 1.37 -14.86
CA LEU A 320 -2.07 2.78 -15.06
C LEU A 320 -3.23 3.44 -15.82
N GLY A 321 -4.05 4.18 -15.10
CA GLY A 321 -5.31 4.72 -15.65
C GLY A 321 -5.86 5.94 -14.92
N GLY A 322 -5.10 6.50 -13.99
CA GLY A 322 -5.49 7.68 -13.21
C GLY A 322 -6.72 7.47 -12.33
N LEU A 323 -7.18 8.55 -11.72
CA LEU A 323 -8.24 8.53 -10.70
C LEU A 323 -9.67 8.45 -11.27
N LYS A 324 -9.89 8.86 -12.55
CA LYS A 324 -11.24 9.09 -13.11
C LYS A 324 -11.75 7.96 -14.00
N ASN A 325 -10.88 7.09 -14.52
CA ASN A 325 -11.32 5.99 -15.39
C ASN A 325 -12.18 4.97 -14.60
N PRO A 326 -13.19 4.35 -15.22
CA PRO A 326 -14.00 3.32 -14.55
C PRO A 326 -13.16 2.07 -14.20
N PRO A 327 -13.57 1.27 -13.21
CA PRO A 327 -12.95 -0.02 -12.89
C PRO A 327 -12.87 -0.94 -14.12
N SER A 328 -11.87 -1.82 -14.14
CA SER A 328 -11.67 -2.77 -15.23
C SER A 328 -12.09 -4.18 -14.80
N GLN A 329 -13.20 -4.67 -15.35
CA GLN A 329 -13.67 -6.04 -15.09
C GLN A 329 -12.63 -7.10 -15.46
N LYS A 330 -11.85 -6.87 -16.53
CA LYS A 330 -10.74 -7.76 -16.91
C LYS A 330 -9.69 -7.94 -15.82
N ARG A 331 -9.47 -6.92 -14.95
CA ARG A 331 -8.54 -7.04 -13.82
C ARG A 331 -9.09 -7.92 -12.73
N ILE A 332 -10.38 -7.80 -12.45
CA ILE A 332 -11.10 -8.66 -11.51
C ILE A 332 -11.07 -10.12 -11.99
N GLU A 333 -11.45 -10.38 -13.25
CA GLU A 333 -11.41 -11.71 -13.86
C GLU A 333 -10.01 -12.34 -13.82
N TYR A 334 -8.98 -11.53 -14.09
CA TYR A 334 -7.59 -11.98 -13.99
C TYR A 334 -7.22 -12.42 -12.56
N LEU A 335 -7.58 -11.63 -11.54
CA LEU A 335 -7.34 -12.00 -10.14
C LEU A 335 -8.07 -13.31 -9.75
N ILE A 336 -9.34 -13.43 -10.13
CA ILE A 336 -10.13 -14.64 -9.86
C ILE A 336 -9.50 -15.86 -10.51
N LYS A 337 -9.08 -15.74 -11.79
CA LYS A 337 -8.40 -16.81 -12.51
C LYS A 337 -7.12 -17.23 -11.79
N CYS A 338 -6.22 -16.27 -11.49
CA CYS A 338 -4.95 -16.56 -10.83
C CYS A 338 -5.15 -17.18 -9.43
N ALA A 339 -6.12 -16.68 -8.67
CA ALA A 339 -6.44 -17.22 -7.35
C ALA A 339 -6.94 -18.68 -7.43
N LYS A 340 -7.83 -18.99 -8.38
CA LYS A 340 -8.37 -20.35 -8.59
C LYS A 340 -7.33 -21.33 -9.17
N GLU A 341 -6.38 -20.86 -9.96
CA GLU A 341 -5.25 -21.69 -10.40
C GLU A 341 -4.38 -22.14 -9.22
N LEU A 342 -4.23 -21.29 -8.21
CA LEU A 342 -3.41 -21.58 -7.02
C LEU A 342 -4.21 -22.31 -5.93
N LEU A 343 -5.52 -22.02 -5.81
CA LEU A 343 -6.48 -22.63 -4.86
C LEU A 343 -7.80 -22.93 -5.57
N PRO A 344 -7.99 -24.13 -6.15
CA PRO A 344 -9.20 -24.48 -6.92
C PRO A 344 -10.51 -24.40 -6.11
N ASP A 345 -10.46 -24.65 -4.79
CA ASP A 345 -11.64 -24.75 -3.92
C ASP A 345 -12.18 -23.41 -3.42
N LEU A 346 -11.80 -22.30 -4.05
CA LEU A 346 -12.24 -20.95 -3.63
C LEU A 346 -13.73 -20.70 -3.82
N GLY A 347 -14.37 -21.36 -4.79
CA GLY A 347 -15.79 -21.13 -5.09
C GLY A 347 -16.05 -19.76 -5.76
N LYS A 348 -17.14 -19.07 -5.38
CA LYS A 348 -17.50 -17.76 -5.91
C LYS A 348 -16.86 -16.66 -5.06
N HIS A 349 -16.45 -15.55 -5.70
CA HIS A 349 -16.10 -14.32 -5.00
C HIS A 349 -17.36 -13.51 -4.69
N GLU A 350 -17.29 -12.66 -3.65
CA GLU A 350 -18.46 -11.88 -3.20
C GLU A 350 -18.24 -10.37 -3.36
N ASP A 351 -17.05 -9.87 -3.05
CA ASP A 351 -16.75 -8.45 -3.06
C ASP A 351 -15.64 -8.11 -4.04
N GLU A 352 -15.77 -6.96 -4.68
CA GLU A 352 -14.79 -6.37 -5.58
C GLU A 352 -14.43 -4.96 -5.09
N TRP A 353 -13.16 -4.60 -5.17
CA TRP A 353 -12.71 -3.28 -4.79
C TRP A 353 -11.60 -2.77 -5.69
N LEU A 354 -11.63 -1.48 -5.97
CA LEU A 354 -10.59 -0.73 -6.65
C LEU A 354 -9.95 0.26 -5.68
N GLY A 355 -8.61 0.21 -5.54
CA GLY A 355 -7.83 1.16 -4.79
C GLY A 355 -6.83 1.94 -5.62
N PHE A 356 -6.54 3.13 -5.15
CA PHE A 356 -5.60 4.06 -5.77
C PHE A 356 -4.32 4.11 -4.93
N ARG A 357 -3.28 3.38 -5.36
CA ARG A 357 -1.97 3.43 -4.69
C ARG A 357 -1.27 4.72 -5.11
N PRO A 358 -0.80 5.55 -4.18
CA PRO A 358 0.04 6.69 -4.53
C PRO A 358 1.40 6.17 -5.04
N THR A 359 1.83 6.66 -6.19
CA THR A 359 3.08 6.21 -6.85
C THR A 359 3.85 7.41 -7.37
N LEU A 360 5.16 7.47 -7.04
CA LEU A 360 6.12 8.49 -7.47
C LEU A 360 6.98 7.98 -8.62
#